data_b17a900d97f43f8d35b184e834136b94
#
_entry.id   b17a900d97f43f8d35b184e834136b94
#
_cell.length_a   1.000
_cell.length_b   1.000
_cell.length_c   1.000
_cell.angle_alpha   90.00
_cell.angle_beta   90.00
_cell.angle_gamma   90.00
#
_symmetry.space_group_name_H-M   'P 1'
#
loop_
_entity.id
_entity.type
_entity.pdbx_description
1 polymer ?
#
loop_
_entity_poly.entity_id
_entity_poly.type
_entity_poly.pdbx_seq_one_letter_code
_entity_poly.pdbx_strand_id
1 'polypeptide(L)'
;MKKLLAILLTLAMLVPMCGFAEESAPGATRTVIFLKDFNAKVLGADIDEAEEKAVNDFLDALRVIVYQQGTTSAAYEVTLNDQPIVDYAVQFSGADVYVSSDLLGETLYLNLDEDMQHFGELVYRQQLSQRGLTAEVINETVSSGYYAEQIAQVGQMGAMTAKVLKNPLFTENVQAEEVLNSLAAIDFTEMQRRLAEYQPSMTIDPVTEQLEGCDPVIQVCTFTLTNEQLVNRLAILLETAMQVPVVQNFADLAADYDNLMQFMSQTTTEEYVPQEIDWAAQVRQQTMLYSDAQATLYTDAQGQLVKLIVNYSALPDWAERMSEVEPTEGILKPVTFTLNRNTLADGLQYDWTLEKEENSTTGRLTIGEKNAELVLMPDDQTQTTISLTVEPN
;
A
#
# COMPACT_ATOMS: atom_id res chain seq x y z
N MET A 1 -7.88 14.13 -9.88
CA MET A 1 -6.44 14.43 -9.93
C MET A 1 -5.69 14.17 -8.62
N LYS A 2 -6.06 14.80 -7.45
CA LYS A 2 -5.31 14.58 -6.19
C LYS A 2 -5.22 13.11 -5.75
N LYS A 3 -6.33 12.35 -5.81
CA LYS A 3 -6.35 10.91 -5.46
C LYS A 3 -5.50 10.06 -6.40
N LEU A 4 -5.51 10.37 -7.69
CA LEU A 4 -4.73 9.66 -8.70
C LEU A 4 -3.22 9.92 -8.54
N LEU A 5 -2.85 11.20 -8.32
CA LEU A 5 -1.45 11.55 -8.04
C LEU A 5 -0.96 10.88 -6.74
N ALA A 6 -1.84 10.79 -5.73
CA ALA A 6 -1.54 10.06 -4.49
C ALA A 6 -1.32 8.56 -4.75
N ILE A 7 -2.14 7.92 -5.59
CA ILE A 7 -1.99 6.50 -5.97
C ILE A 7 -0.68 6.29 -6.74
N LEU A 8 -0.37 7.14 -7.72
CA LEU A 8 0.88 7.06 -8.47
C LEU A 8 2.10 7.28 -7.58
N LEU A 9 2.05 8.26 -6.68
CA LEU A 9 3.11 8.50 -5.70
C LEU A 9 3.23 7.36 -4.70
N THR A 10 2.12 6.78 -4.25
CA THR A 10 2.12 5.61 -3.36
C THR A 10 2.71 4.39 -4.07
N LEU A 11 2.34 4.14 -5.32
CA LEU A 11 2.93 3.09 -6.14
C LEU A 11 4.43 3.34 -6.36
N ALA A 12 4.82 4.57 -6.68
CA ALA A 12 6.22 4.94 -6.84
C ALA A 12 7.03 4.78 -5.53
N MET A 13 6.42 5.04 -4.39
CA MET A 13 7.03 4.80 -3.06
C MET A 13 7.08 3.32 -2.68
N LEU A 14 6.13 2.50 -3.15
CA LEU A 14 6.10 1.05 -2.89
C LEU A 14 7.10 0.27 -3.75
N VAL A 15 7.46 0.77 -4.92
CA VAL A 15 8.43 0.12 -5.83
C VAL A 15 9.78 -0.14 -5.16
N PRO A 16 10.39 0.80 -4.42
CA PRO A 16 11.61 0.51 -3.66
C PRO A 16 11.46 -0.62 -2.65
N MET A 17 10.27 -0.81 -2.11
CA MET A 17 9.98 -1.83 -1.09
C MET A 17 9.75 -3.23 -1.68
N CYS A 18 9.40 -3.33 -2.98
CA CYS A 18 9.20 -4.59 -3.69
C CYS A 18 10.47 -5.13 -4.36
N GLY A 19 11.57 -4.40 -4.28
CA GLY A 19 12.86 -4.75 -4.89
C GLY A 19 13.60 -5.86 -4.15
N PHE A 20 13.04 -7.06 -4.10
CA PHE A 20 13.78 -8.29 -3.84
C PHE A 20 14.58 -8.64 -5.11
N ALA A 21 15.59 -7.82 -5.43
CA ALA A 21 16.53 -8.18 -6.47
C ALA A 21 17.48 -9.25 -5.90
N GLU A 22 17.49 -10.43 -6.54
CA GLU A 22 18.57 -11.38 -6.40
C GLU A 22 19.93 -10.67 -6.44
N GLU A 23 20.91 -11.22 -5.71
CA GLU A 23 22.34 -10.84 -5.73
C GLU A 23 22.92 -10.81 -7.13
N SER A 24 22.56 -9.85 -7.92
CA SER A 24 23.28 -9.49 -9.14
C SER A 24 24.00 -8.18 -8.88
N ALA A 25 25.29 -8.17 -9.18
CA ALA A 25 26.29 -7.10 -9.05
C ALA A 25 25.75 -5.66 -8.91
N PRO A 26 26.48 -4.71 -8.27
CA PRO A 26 25.96 -3.40 -7.87
C PRO A 26 25.57 -2.54 -9.09
N GLY A 27 24.37 -2.77 -9.62
CA GLY A 27 23.73 -1.97 -10.65
C GLY A 27 22.40 -1.41 -10.11
N ALA A 28 22.10 -0.16 -10.44
CA ALA A 28 20.79 0.39 -10.15
C ALA A 28 19.71 -0.38 -10.93
N THR A 29 18.58 -0.67 -10.32
CA THR A 29 17.40 -1.19 -11.02
C THR A 29 16.62 -0.04 -11.62
N ARG A 30 16.08 -0.24 -12.82
CA ARG A 30 15.19 0.70 -13.48
C ARG A 30 13.78 0.11 -13.52
N THR A 31 12.85 0.78 -12.86
CA THR A 31 11.44 0.39 -12.84
C THR A 31 10.61 1.44 -13.55
N VAL A 32 9.78 1.02 -14.50
CA VAL A 32 8.86 1.91 -15.21
C VAL A 32 7.44 1.61 -14.75
N ILE A 33 6.76 2.63 -14.24
CA ILE A 33 5.37 2.57 -13.79
C ILE A 33 4.52 3.38 -14.76
N PHE A 34 3.48 2.77 -15.29
CA PHE A 34 2.52 3.46 -16.15
C PHE A 34 1.12 2.89 -15.95
N LEU A 35 0.13 3.71 -16.22
CA LEU A 35 -1.27 3.31 -16.27
C LEU A 35 -1.67 3.18 -17.74
N LYS A 36 -2.37 2.11 -18.06
CA LYS A 36 -2.90 1.88 -19.39
C LYS A 36 -4.38 1.56 -19.27
N ASP A 37 -5.16 2.08 -20.23
CA ASP A 37 -6.61 1.87 -20.28
C ASP A 37 -7.31 2.20 -18.95
N PHE A 38 -6.89 3.33 -18.32
CA PHE A 38 -7.42 3.73 -17.04
C PHE A 38 -8.89 4.11 -17.13
N ASN A 39 -9.70 3.67 -16.14
CA ASN A 39 -11.08 4.08 -16.01
C ASN A 39 -11.28 4.90 -14.73
N ALA A 40 -11.59 6.18 -14.90
CA ALA A 40 -11.80 7.09 -13.78
C ALA A 40 -12.98 6.71 -12.88
N LYS A 41 -13.95 5.93 -13.36
CA LYS A 41 -15.07 5.40 -12.56
C LYS A 41 -14.61 4.48 -11.44
N VAL A 42 -13.48 3.78 -11.60
CA VAL A 42 -12.85 2.97 -10.54
C VAL A 42 -12.55 3.80 -9.29
N LEU A 43 -12.32 5.11 -9.45
CA LEU A 43 -12.09 6.03 -8.34
C LEU A 43 -13.38 6.67 -7.78
N GLY A 44 -14.55 6.26 -8.28
CA GLY A 44 -15.84 6.87 -7.91
C GLY A 44 -15.98 8.31 -8.40
N ALA A 45 -15.27 8.70 -9.46
CA ALA A 45 -15.37 10.02 -10.07
C ALA A 45 -16.55 10.06 -11.02
N ASP A 46 -17.46 11.03 -10.80
CA ASP A 46 -18.53 11.35 -11.74
C ASP A 46 -18.00 12.40 -12.73
N ILE A 47 -17.50 11.92 -13.87
CA ILE A 47 -16.92 12.74 -14.95
C ILE A 47 -17.60 12.41 -16.27
N ASP A 48 -17.71 13.39 -17.18
CA ASP A 48 -18.28 13.17 -18.50
C ASP A 48 -17.30 12.43 -19.44
N GLU A 49 -17.79 11.91 -20.57
CA GLU A 49 -16.99 11.14 -21.53
C GLU A 49 -15.81 11.93 -22.11
N ALA A 50 -15.91 13.25 -22.26
CA ALA A 50 -14.83 14.08 -22.80
C ALA A 50 -13.74 14.30 -21.75
N GLU A 51 -14.13 14.50 -20.49
CA GLU A 51 -13.22 14.60 -19.35
C GLU A 51 -12.52 13.26 -19.10
N GLU A 52 -13.29 12.14 -19.15
CA GLU A 52 -12.75 10.78 -19.00
C GLU A 52 -11.68 10.50 -20.06
N LYS A 53 -12.01 10.80 -21.34
CA LYS A 53 -11.04 10.62 -22.41
C LYS A 53 -9.79 11.47 -22.23
N ALA A 54 -9.92 12.73 -21.84
CA ALA A 54 -8.78 13.61 -21.60
C ALA A 54 -7.88 13.12 -20.47
N VAL A 55 -8.49 12.58 -19.41
CA VAL A 55 -7.75 11.96 -18.28
C VAL A 55 -7.02 10.72 -18.76
N ASN A 56 -7.68 9.85 -19.52
CA ASN A 56 -7.08 8.62 -20.03
C ASN A 56 -5.93 8.93 -20.99
N ASP A 57 -6.11 9.84 -21.96
CA ASP A 57 -5.07 10.26 -22.91
C ASP A 57 -3.83 10.83 -22.16
N PHE A 58 -4.05 11.56 -21.06
CA PHE A 58 -2.97 12.07 -20.22
C PHE A 58 -2.26 10.95 -19.45
N LEU A 59 -2.99 10.01 -18.87
CA LEU A 59 -2.42 8.92 -18.08
C LEU A 59 -1.69 7.90 -18.95
N ASP A 60 -2.21 7.61 -20.14
CA ASP A 60 -1.56 6.75 -21.12
C ASP A 60 -0.21 7.32 -21.59
N ALA A 61 -0.09 8.64 -21.57
CA ALA A 61 1.15 9.34 -21.92
C ALA A 61 2.14 9.50 -20.75
N LEU A 62 1.66 9.34 -19.51
CA LEU A 62 2.45 9.56 -18.29
C LEU A 62 3.25 8.31 -17.94
N ARG A 63 4.53 8.47 -17.63
CA ARG A 63 5.40 7.43 -17.06
C ARG A 63 6.10 7.97 -15.82
N VAL A 64 6.24 7.11 -14.82
CA VAL A 64 7.12 7.35 -13.68
C VAL A 64 8.24 6.31 -13.76
N ILE A 65 9.46 6.76 -13.91
CA ILE A 65 10.64 5.91 -14.00
C ILE A 65 11.38 6.05 -12.69
N VAL A 66 11.65 4.92 -12.03
CA VAL A 66 12.36 4.87 -10.76
C VAL A 66 13.69 4.16 -11.00
N TYR A 67 14.76 4.85 -10.69
CA TYR A 67 16.11 4.28 -10.65
C TYR A 67 16.48 4.09 -9.18
N GLN A 68 16.73 2.86 -8.77
CA GLN A 68 16.97 2.53 -7.38
C GLN A 68 18.35 1.90 -7.20
N GLN A 69 19.07 2.34 -6.17
CA GLN A 69 20.33 1.74 -5.75
C GLN A 69 20.26 1.46 -4.24
N GLY A 70 20.05 0.19 -3.90
CA GLY A 70 19.71 -0.19 -2.52
C GLY A 70 18.34 0.36 -2.08
N THR A 71 18.12 0.46 -0.77
CA THR A 71 16.88 1.01 -0.19
C THR A 71 16.98 2.49 0.20
N THR A 72 18.21 3.03 0.24
CA THR A 72 18.48 4.39 0.74
C THR A 72 18.68 5.43 -0.35
N SER A 73 18.68 5.04 -1.62
CA SER A 73 18.88 5.97 -2.74
C SER A 73 17.94 5.65 -3.89
N ALA A 74 17.17 6.63 -4.32
CA ALA A 74 16.27 6.52 -5.45
C ALA A 74 16.28 7.81 -6.28
N ALA A 75 16.26 7.66 -7.61
CA ALA A 75 16.01 8.75 -8.51
C ALA A 75 14.70 8.49 -9.27
N TYR A 76 13.95 9.54 -9.49
CA TYR A 76 12.64 9.51 -10.12
C TYR A 76 12.63 10.45 -11.33
N GLU A 77 12.12 9.95 -12.43
CA GLU A 77 11.89 10.72 -13.63
C GLU A 77 10.42 10.60 -14.01
N VAL A 78 9.73 11.70 -14.15
CA VAL A 78 8.36 11.75 -14.66
C VAL A 78 8.39 12.21 -16.09
N THR A 79 7.88 11.38 -17.00
CA THR A 79 7.82 11.69 -18.43
C THR A 79 6.38 11.79 -18.91
N LEU A 80 6.13 12.65 -19.90
CA LEU A 80 4.88 12.75 -20.64
C LEU A 80 5.19 12.63 -22.13
N ASN A 81 4.61 11.64 -22.80
CA ASN A 81 4.97 11.30 -24.19
C ASN A 81 6.49 11.11 -24.37
N ASP A 82 7.11 10.39 -23.43
CA ASP A 82 8.56 10.13 -23.39
C ASP A 82 9.44 11.38 -23.27
N GLN A 83 8.86 12.54 -22.96
CA GLN A 83 9.61 13.75 -22.67
C GLN A 83 9.68 13.97 -21.16
N PRO A 84 10.88 14.14 -20.57
CA PRO A 84 11.00 14.39 -19.15
C PRO A 84 10.32 15.71 -18.76
N ILE A 85 9.51 15.66 -17.70
CA ILE A 85 8.83 16.84 -17.13
C ILE A 85 9.50 17.24 -15.83
N VAL A 86 9.80 16.25 -14.99
CA VAL A 86 10.39 16.40 -13.67
C VAL A 86 11.33 15.24 -13.43
N ASP A 87 12.49 15.55 -12.90
CA ASP A 87 13.43 14.60 -12.32
C ASP A 87 13.75 15.02 -10.88
N TYR A 88 13.95 14.07 -10.02
CA TYR A 88 14.51 14.30 -8.69
C TYR A 88 15.17 13.03 -8.15
N ALA A 89 16.22 13.20 -7.37
CA ALA A 89 16.85 12.11 -6.65
C ALA A 89 16.83 12.39 -5.15
N VAL A 90 16.58 11.35 -4.38
CA VAL A 90 16.59 11.40 -2.92
C VAL A 90 17.58 10.36 -2.41
N GLN A 91 18.43 10.76 -1.49
CA GLN A 91 19.39 9.90 -0.82
C GLN A 91 19.29 10.10 0.68
N PHE A 92 19.16 9.00 1.41
CA PHE A 92 19.20 8.98 2.87
C PHE A 92 20.58 8.49 3.35
N SER A 93 21.08 9.11 4.40
CA SER A 93 22.29 8.70 5.11
C SER A 93 22.07 8.93 6.61
N GLY A 94 21.44 7.97 7.28
CA GLY A 94 20.94 8.14 8.65
C GLY A 94 19.87 9.22 8.71
N ALA A 95 20.10 10.27 9.52
CA ALA A 95 19.19 11.43 9.61
C ALA A 95 19.38 12.46 8.48
N ASP A 96 20.41 12.32 7.64
CA ASP A 96 20.68 13.24 6.55
C ASP A 96 19.92 12.85 5.29
N VAL A 97 19.25 13.82 4.69
CA VAL A 97 18.52 13.66 3.43
C VAL A 97 19.08 14.64 2.40
N TYR A 98 19.43 14.12 1.25
CA TYR A 98 19.89 14.88 0.10
C TYR A 98 18.85 14.80 -1.00
N VAL A 99 18.39 15.94 -1.49
CA VAL A 99 17.43 16.03 -2.60
C VAL A 99 18.02 16.85 -3.72
N SER A 100 18.14 16.27 -4.91
CA SER A 100 18.59 16.95 -6.11
C SER A 100 17.55 16.88 -7.22
N SER A 101 17.46 17.91 -8.03
CA SER A 101 16.62 18.00 -9.21
C SER A 101 17.19 19.06 -10.15
N ASP A 102 17.03 18.87 -11.46
CA ASP A 102 17.40 19.88 -12.45
C ASP A 102 16.63 21.19 -12.22
N LEU A 103 15.38 21.11 -11.71
CA LEU A 103 14.58 22.28 -11.40
C LEU A 103 15.13 23.11 -10.21
N LEU A 104 15.83 22.48 -9.29
CA LEU A 104 16.43 23.15 -8.13
C LEU A 104 17.77 23.81 -8.46
N GLY A 105 18.49 23.26 -9.47
CA GLY A 105 19.82 23.73 -9.85
C GLY A 105 20.93 23.45 -8.83
N GLU A 106 20.57 22.93 -7.65
CA GLU A 106 21.47 22.58 -6.56
C GLU A 106 20.90 21.41 -5.75
N THR A 107 21.78 20.71 -5.01
CA THR A 107 21.35 19.68 -4.07
C THR A 107 20.93 20.31 -2.76
N LEU A 108 19.69 20.09 -2.36
CA LEU A 108 19.21 20.48 -1.04
C LEU A 108 19.64 19.44 -0.01
N TYR A 109 20.07 19.93 1.14
CA TYR A 109 20.41 19.13 2.31
C TYR A 109 19.43 19.43 3.44
N LEU A 110 18.97 18.40 4.09
CA LEU A 110 18.09 18.47 5.26
C LEU A 110 18.55 17.46 6.30
N ASN A 111 18.75 17.90 7.54
CA ASN A 111 18.94 17.02 8.67
C ASN A 111 17.61 16.83 9.42
N LEU A 112 17.13 15.57 9.45
CA LEU A 112 15.82 15.24 10.03
C LEU A 112 15.76 15.45 11.55
N ASP A 113 16.89 15.46 12.24
CA ASP A 113 16.95 15.69 13.68
C ASP A 113 17.05 17.18 14.04
N GLU A 114 17.91 17.91 13.35
CA GLU A 114 18.17 19.34 13.66
C GLU A 114 17.16 20.26 13.01
N ASP A 115 16.96 20.15 11.69
CA ASP A 115 16.11 21.09 10.94
C ASP A 115 14.63 20.90 11.26
N MET A 116 14.19 19.66 11.48
CA MET A 116 12.78 19.39 11.77
C MET A 116 12.36 19.82 13.18
N GLN A 117 13.27 19.91 14.14
CA GLN A 117 12.98 20.50 15.44
C GLN A 117 12.63 22.00 15.34
N HIS A 118 13.22 22.70 14.37
CA HIS A 118 13.00 24.12 14.11
C HIS A 118 12.05 24.38 12.93
N PHE A 119 11.44 23.34 12.38
CA PHE A 119 10.66 23.43 11.15
C PHE A 119 9.55 24.49 11.23
N GLY A 120 8.80 24.53 12.33
CA GLY A 120 7.75 25.54 12.54
C GLY A 120 8.27 26.96 12.48
N GLU A 121 9.40 27.23 13.13
CA GLU A 121 10.04 28.53 13.12
C GLU A 121 10.57 28.90 11.72
N LEU A 122 11.23 27.96 11.05
CA LEU A 122 11.76 28.15 9.69
C LEU A 122 10.64 28.52 8.71
N VAL A 123 9.56 27.74 8.69
CA VAL A 123 8.40 27.99 7.82
C VAL A 123 7.79 29.37 8.08
N TYR A 124 7.64 29.72 9.35
CA TYR A 124 7.05 31.01 9.72
C TYR A 124 7.93 32.20 9.32
N ARG A 125 9.22 32.07 9.55
CA ARG A 125 10.22 33.08 9.09
C ARG A 125 10.19 33.27 7.60
N GLN A 126 10.10 32.20 6.84
CA GLN A 126 10.01 32.23 5.39
C GLN A 126 8.72 32.91 4.91
N GLN A 127 7.57 32.59 5.52
CA GLN A 127 6.29 33.24 5.19
C GLN A 127 6.31 34.75 5.45
N LEU A 128 6.89 35.17 6.58
CA LEU A 128 7.03 36.61 6.92
C LEU A 128 7.99 37.32 5.94
N SER A 129 9.07 36.66 5.54
CA SER A 129 10.00 37.18 4.54
C SER A 129 9.33 37.35 3.17
N GLN A 130 8.52 36.37 2.73
CA GLN A 130 7.75 36.47 1.48
C GLN A 130 6.73 37.61 1.48
N ARG A 131 6.27 38.03 2.66
CA ARG A 131 5.42 39.22 2.85
C ARG A 131 6.20 40.54 2.82
N GLY A 132 7.51 40.48 2.60
CA GLY A 132 8.37 41.67 2.49
C GLY A 132 8.84 42.26 3.81
N LEU A 133 8.71 41.51 4.94
CA LEU A 133 9.21 41.97 6.24
C LEU A 133 10.73 41.83 6.30
N THR A 134 11.38 42.77 6.97
CA THR A 134 12.83 42.73 7.19
C THR A 134 13.19 41.67 8.24
N ALA A 135 14.43 41.16 8.19
CA ALA A 135 14.92 40.18 9.17
C ALA A 135 14.78 40.63 10.62
N GLU A 136 14.94 41.93 10.89
CA GLU A 136 14.80 42.51 12.22
C GLU A 136 13.36 42.41 12.73
N VAL A 137 12.37 42.78 11.90
CA VAL A 137 10.94 42.68 12.20
C VAL A 137 10.51 41.22 12.37
N ILE A 138 11.05 40.31 11.52
CA ILE A 138 10.79 38.88 11.61
C ILE A 138 11.29 38.35 12.98
N ASN A 139 12.51 38.68 13.38
CA ASN A 139 13.07 38.27 14.66
C ASN A 139 12.23 38.76 15.85
N GLU A 140 11.84 40.04 15.85
CA GLU A 140 10.97 40.60 16.88
C GLU A 140 9.61 39.91 16.91
N THR A 141 9.00 39.70 15.76
CA THR A 141 7.68 39.04 15.62
C THR A 141 7.69 37.61 16.16
N VAL A 142 8.68 36.82 15.78
CA VAL A 142 8.83 35.42 16.22
C VAL A 142 9.12 35.36 17.71
N SER A 143 10.02 36.24 18.22
CA SER A 143 10.40 36.28 19.63
C SER A 143 9.28 36.82 20.54
N SER A 144 8.31 37.56 20.00
CA SER A 144 7.18 38.12 20.78
C SER A 144 6.25 37.06 21.35
N GLY A 145 6.32 35.80 20.82
CA GLY A 145 5.42 34.69 21.19
C GLY A 145 4.00 34.81 20.63
N TYR A 146 3.70 35.86 19.86
CA TYR A 146 2.36 36.06 19.28
C TYR A 146 1.90 34.89 18.38
N TYR A 147 2.86 34.23 17.71
CA TYR A 147 2.62 33.10 16.84
C TYR A 147 3.10 31.75 17.43
N ALA A 148 3.31 31.70 18.76
CA ALA A 148 3.89 30.52 19.39
C ALA A 148 3.09 29.23 19.14
N GLU A 149 1.75 29.31 19.18
CA GLU A 149 0.87 28.13 18.92
C GLU A 149 0.97 27.65 17.47
N GLN A 150 0.95 28.58 16.51
CA GLN A 150 1.05 28.20 15.08
C GLN A 150 2.44 27.64 14.75
N ILE A 151 3.48 28.24 15.33
CA ILE A 151 4.86 27.73 15.19
C ILE A 151 4.97 26.31 15.78
N ALA A 152 4.38 26.08 16.95
CA ALA A 152 4.37 24.78 17.61
C ALA A 152 3.60 23.74 16.79
N GLN A 153 2.45 24.10 16.23
CA GLN A 153 1.65 23.20 15.39
C GLN A 153 2.42 22.79 14.13
N VAL A 154 3.03 23.74 13.41
CA VAL A 154 3.86 23.46 12.24
C VAL A 154 5.11 22.67 12.63
N GLY A 155 5.70 22.96 13.80
CA GLY A 155 6.81 22.21 14.36
C GLY A 155 6.44 20.74 14.65
N GLN A 156 5.25 20.49 15.20
CA GLN A 156 4.74 19.15 15.44
C GLN A 156 4.57 18.38 14.10
N MET A 157 4.05 19.03 13.06
CA MET A 157 3.98 18.44 11.72
C MET A 157 5.37 18.07 11.20
N GLY A 158 6.37 18.93 11.38
CA GLY A 158 7.75 18.66 11.02
C GLY A 158 8.31 17.44 11.76
N ALA A 159 8.11 17.36 13.06
CA ALA A 159 8.56 16.23 13.87
C ALA A 159 7.89 14.90 13.44
N MET A 160 6.60 14.91 13.13
CA MET A 160 5.89 13.73 12.64
C MET A 160 6.37 13.33 11.24
N THR A 161 6.60 14.30 10.37
CA THR A 161 7.19 14.05 9.04
C THR A 161 8.60 13.45 9.16
N ALA A 162 9.43 13.98 10.06
CA ALA A 162 10.76 13.42 10.33
C ALA A 162 10.68 11.98 10.81
N LYS A 163 9.71 11.65 11.67
CA LYS A 163 9.50 10.27 12.16
C LYS A 163 9.20 9.31 11.01
N VAL A 164 8.31 9.70 10.10
CA VAL A 164 8.01 8.92 8.88
C VAL A 164 9.26 8.72 8.03
N LEU A 165 10.02 9.79 7.75
CA LEU A 165 11.19 9.74 6.89
C LEU A 165 12.40 9.02 7.53
N LYS A 166 12.47 8.94 8.85
CA LYS A 166 13.50 8.21 9.59
C LYS A 166 13.22 6.71 9.75
N ASN A 167 12.11 6.23 9.21
CA ASN A 167 11.80 4.80 9.25
C ASN A 167 12.94 4.01 8.62
N PRO A 168 13.39 2.89 9.23
CA PRO A 168 14.49 2.06 8.71
C PRO A 168 14.32 1.60 7.26
N LEU A 169 13.08 1.50 6.76
CA LEU A 169 12.81 1.17 5.35
C LEU A 169 13.39 2.21 4.37
N PHE A 170 13.57 3.46 4.80
CA PHE A 170 14.18 4.52 3.98
C PHE A 170 15.65 4.75 4.32
N THR A 171 16.03 4.59 5.59
CA THR A 171 17.35 5.02 6.10
C THR A 171 18.37 3.89 6.17
N GLU A 172 17.94 2.63 6.08
CA GLU A 172 18.79 1.45 6.16
C GLU A 172 18.63 0.58 4.90
N ASN A 173 19.72 -0.05 4.47
CA ASN A 173 19.65 -1.04 3.40
C ASN A 173 19.18 -2.39 3.96
N VAL A 174 17.96 -2.79 3.59
CA VAL A 174 17.42 -4.09 3.95
C VAL A 174 18.14 -5.18 3.17
N GLN A 175 18.83 -6.08 3.89
CA GLN A 175 19.51 -7.21 3.28
C GLN A 175 18.60 -8.44 3.23
N ALA A 176 18.53 -9.10 2.07
CA ALA A 176 17.71 -10.30 1.90
C ALA A 176 18.08 -11.41 2.91
N GLU A 177 19.38 -11.55 3.24
CA GLU A 177 19.86 -12.49 4.24
C GLU A 177 19.29 -12.21 5.65
N GLU A 178 19.19 -10.95 6.05
CA GLU A 178 18.60 -10.55 7.34
C GLU A 178 17.10 -10.88 7.41
N VAL A 179 16.38 -10.66 6.31
CA VAL A 179 14.96 -11.03 6.19
C VAL A 179 14.80 -12.54 6.30
N LEU A 180 15.59 -13.32 5.56
CA LEU A 180 15.56 -14.79 5.61
C LEU A 180 15.93 -15.33 6.99
N ASN A 181 16.93 -14.77 7.65
CA ASN A 181 17.31 -15.15 9.01
C ASN A 181 16.19 -14.83 10.01
N SER A 182 15.53 -13.69 9.87
CA SER A 182 14.39 -13.31 10.72
C SER A 182 13.19 -14.23 10.50
N LEU A 183 12.89 -14.60 9.26
CA LEU A 183 11.86 -15.59 8.93
C LEU A 183 12.19 -16.97 9.53
N ALA A 184 13.43 -17.39 9.47
CA ALA A 184 13.88 -18.66 10.06
C ALA A 184 13.81 -18.68 11.60
N ALA A 185 13.85 -17.50 12.24
CA ALA A 185 13.74 -17.35 13.69
C ALA A 185 12.29 -17.37 14.22
N ILE A 186 11.30 -17.30 13.35
CA ILE A 186 9.88 -17.33 13.74
C ILE A 186 9.52 -18.65 14.42
N ASP A 187 8.87 -18.57 15.57
CA ASP A 187 8.29 -19.76 16.23
C ASP A 187 6.97 -20.19 15.56
N PHE A 188 7.10 -20.92 14.47
CA PHE A 188 5.94 -21.49 13.77
C PHE A 188 5.16 -22.52 14.62
N THR A 189 5.80 -23.13 15.62
CA THR A 189 5.12 -24.09 16.51
C THR A 189 4.11 -23.37 17.38
N GLU A 190 4.51 -22.24 17.99
CA GLU A 190 3.61 -21.42 18.79
C GLU A 190 2.48 -20.80 17.91
N MET A 191 2.81 -20.32 16.73
CA MET A 191 1.81 -19.84 15.77
C MET A 191 0.77 -20.94 15.47
N GLN A 192 1.21 -22.15 15.14
CA GLN A 192 0.33 -23.28 14.85
C GLN A 192 -0.53 -23.66 16.07
N ARG A 193 0.04 -23.66 17.28
CA ARG A 193 -0.69 -23.92 18.51
C ARG A 193 -1.83 -22.91 18.71
N ARG A 194 -1.57 -21.62 18.51
CA ARG A 194 -2.57 -20.54 18.62
C ARG A 194 -3.62 -20.64 17.52
N LEU A 195 -3.23 -20.90 16.28
CA LEU A 195 -4.17 -21.09 15.16
C LEU A 195 -5.10 -22.28 15.37
N ALA A 196 -4.64 -23.32 16.10
CA ALA A 196 -5.46 -24.49 16.42
C ALA A 196 -6.64 -24.17 17.35
N GLU A 197 -6.58 -23.09 18.13
CA GLU A 197 -7.68 -22.63 18.98
C GLU A 197 -8.87 -22.11 18.15
N TYR A 198 -8.62 -21.67 16.92
CA TYR A 198 -9.61 -21.12 15.99
C TYR A 198 -9.74 -21.98 14.72
N GLN A 199 -9.67 -23.29 14.88
CA GLN A 199 -9.77 -24.20 13.74
C GLN A 199 -11.20 -24.24 13.18
N PRO A 200 -11.38 -23.96 11.88
CA PRO A 200 -12.67 -24.20 11.23
C PRO A 200 -12.95 -25.70 11.12
N SER A 201 -14.21 -26.06 10.99
CA SER A 201 -14.56 -27.42 10.55
C SER A 201 -14.08 -27.62 9.11
N MET A 202 -13.42 -28.75 8.86
CA MET A 202 -12.78 -29.00 7.57
C MET A 202 -13.06 -30.40 7.08
N THR A 203 -13.35 -30.53 5.77
CA THR A 203 -13.37 -31.79 5.03
C THR A 203 -12.31 -31.76 3.93
N ILE A 204 -11.70 -32.91 3.68
CA ILE A 204 -10.68 -33.07 2.63
C ILE A 204 -11.08 -34.25 1.75
N ASP A 205 -11.28 -33.98 0.46
CA ASP A 205 -11.68 -34.96 -0.52
C ASP A 205 -10.73 -34.96 -1.73
N PRO A 206 -10.51 -36.09 -2.36
CA PRO A 206 -9.78 -36.16 -3.62
C PRO A 206 -10.61 -35.51 -4.75
N VAL A 207 -9.95 -34.81 -5.68
CA VAL A 207 -10.61 -34.28 -6.88
C VAL A 207 -10.70 -35.40 -7.92
N THR A 208 -11.92 -35.67 -8.40
CA THR A 208 -12.19 -36.72 -9.39
C THR A 208 -12.25 -36.17 -10.82
N GLU A 209 -12.48 -34.88 -10.96
CA GLU A 209 -12.59 -34.23 -12.28
C GLU A 209 -11.66 -33.01 -12.33
N GLN A 210 -11.05 -32.76 -13.50
CA GLN A 210 -10.23 -31.57 -13.72
C GLN A 210 -11.11 -30.33 -13.85
N LEU A 211 -10.65 -29.26 -13.23
CA LEU A 211 -11.33 -27.95 -13.30
C LEU A 211 -10.87 -27.19 -14.54
N GLU A 212 -11.82 -26.55 -15.24
CA GLU A 212 -11.51 -25.69 -16.36
C GLU A 212 -10.90 -24.37 -15.89
N GLY A 213 -9.96 -23.83 -16.66
CA GLY A 213 -9.38 -22.48 -16.46
C GLY A 213 -8.41 -22.36 -15.29
N CYS A 214 -7.84 -23.47 -14.81
CA CYS A 214 -6.79 -23.47 -13.79
C CYS A 214 -5.82 -24.65 -13.95
N ASP A 215 -4.71 -24.59 -13.21
CA ASP A 215 -3.73 -25.67 -13.13
C ASP A 215 -4.36 -27.00 -12.64
N PRO A 216 -3.74 -28.16 -12.93
CA PRO A 216 -4.24 -29.46 -12.46
C PRO A 216 -4.34 -29.54 -10.94
N VAL A 217 -5.49 -30.00 -10.44
CA VAL A 217 -5.77 -30.17 -9.02
C VAL A 217 -5.90 -31.63 -8.63
N ILE A 218 -5.51 -31.98 -7.41
CA ILE A 218 -5.62 -33.34 -6.87
C ILE A 218 -6.49 -33.45 -5.63
N GLN A 219 -6.69 -32.31 -4.92
CA GLN A 219 -7.38 -32.32 -3.62
C GLN A 219 -8.26 -31.10 -3.49
N VAL A 220 -9.41 -31.27 -2.87
CA VAL A 220 -10.30 -30.20 -2.45
C VAL A 220 -10.45 -30.22 -0.92
N CYS A 221 -10.33 -29.03 -0.32
CA CYS A 221 -10.54 -28.82 1.09
C CYS A 221 -11.67 -27.80 1.27
N THR A 222 -12.77 -28.20 1.91
CA THR A 222 -13.88 -27.31 2.22
C THR A 222 -13.92 -27.05 3.71
N PHE A 223 -14.05 -25.79 4.09
CA PHE A 223 -14.17 -25.39 5.49
C PHE A 223 -15.11 -24.20 5.68
N THR A 224 -15.70 -24.11 6.87
CA THR A 224 -16.52 -22.98 7.29
C THR A 224 -15.73 -22.15 8.29
N LEU A 225 -15.69 -20.84 8.06
CA LEU A 225 -15.07 -19.84 8.90
C LEU A 225 -16.12 -18.91 9.48
N THR A 226 -16.16 -18.79 10.81
CA THR A 226 -16.90 -17.72 11.46
C THR A 226 -16.08 -16.41 11.41
N ASN A 227 -16.73 -15.26 11.65
CA ASN A 227 -16.03 -13.99 11.76
C ASN A 227 -14.96 -14.04 12.87
N GLU A 228 -15.29 -14.60 14.02
CA GLU A 228 -14.35 -14.76 15.14
C GLU A 228 -13.12 -15.58 14.76
N GLN A 229 -13.32 -16.70 14.06
CA GLN A 229 -12.20 -17.51 13.56
C GLN A 229 -11.34 -16.74 12.59
N LEU A 230 -11.94 -16.03 11.62
CA LEU A 230 -11.20 -15.26 10.61
C LEU A 230 -10.35 -14.18 11.26
N VAL A 231 -10.95 -13.29 12.06
CA VAL A 231 -10.24 -12.14 12.63
C VAL A 231 -9.14 -12.57 13.60
N ASN A 232 -9.38 -13.60 14.42
CA ASN A 232 -8.34 -14.11 15.34
C ASN A 232 -7.19 -14.78 14.58
N ARG A 233 -7.48 -15.55 13.53
CA ARG A 233 -6.42 -16.16 12.70
C ARG A 233 -5.60 -15.11 12.00
N LEU A 234 -6.23 -14.09 11.40
CA LEU A 234 -5.52 -12.98 10.77
C LEU A 234 -4.67 -12.19 11.77
N ALA A 235 -5.20 -11.92 12.96
CA ALA A 235 -4.45 -11.26 14.01
C ALA A 235 -3.21 -12.08 14.46
N ILE A 236 -3.34 -13.40 14.63
CA ILE A 236 -2.21 -14.29 14.96
C ILE A 236 -1.17 -14.29 13.85
N LEU A 237 -1.59 -14.36 12.58
CA LEU A 237 -0.67 -14.30 11.44
C LEU A 237 0.05 -12.95 11.38
N LEU A 238 -0.66 -11.86 11.61
CA LEU A 238 -0.09 -10.52 11.64
C LEU A 238 0.92 -10.37 12.79
N GLU A 239 0.56 -10.75 14.02
CA GLU A 239 1.46 -10.75 15.18
C GLU A 239 2.73 -11.58 14.91
N THR A 240 2.58 -12.71 14.22
CA THR A 240 3.71 -13.55 13.84
C THR A 240 4.58 -12.88 12.77
N ALA A 241 3.96 -12.30 11.74
CA ALA A 241 4.68 -11.58 10.69
C ALA A 241 5.44 -10.37 11.23
N MET A 242 4.89 -9.66 12.21
CA MET A 242 5.53 -8.51 12.86
C MET A 242 6.77 -8.89 13.70
N GLN A 243 7.09 -10.17 13.89
CA GLN A 243 8.37 -10.59 14.42
C GLN A 243 9.53 -10.42 13.42
N VAL A 244 9.20 -10.22 12.14
CA VAL A 244 10.19 -9.92 11.09
C VAL A 244 10.43 -8.40 11.07
N PRO A 245 11.66 -7.91 11.29
CA PRO A 245 11.94 -6.47 11.42
C PRO A 245 11.43 -5.63 10.25
N VAL A 246 11.56 -6.11 9.01
CA VAL A 246 11.06 -5.38 7.84
C VAL A 246 9.53 -5.21 7.86
N VAL A 247 8.78 -6.21 8.34
CA VAL A 247 7.33 -6.15 8.49
C VAL A 247 6.95 -5.20 9.62
N GLN A 248 7.69 -5.24 10.74
CA GLN A 248 7.53 -4.30 11.85
C GLN A 248 7.77 -2.87 11.39
N ASN A 249 8.87 -2.61 10.70
CA ASN A 249 9.18 -1.28 10.16
C ASN A 249 8.10 -0.78 9.20
N PHE A 250 7.50 -1.68 8.42
CA PHE A 250 6.37 -1.33 7.55
C PHE A 250 5.12 -0.96 8.35
N ALA A 251 4.82 -1.71 9.39
CA ALA A 251 3.69 -1.42 10.28
C ALA A 251 3.89 -0.10 11.03
N ASP A 252 5.11 0.17 11.50
CA ASP A 252 5.47 1.44 12.15
C ASP A 252 5.36 2.61 11.18
N LEU A 253 5.84 2.45 9.93
CA LEU A 253 5.67 3.45 8.88
C LEU A 253 4.21 3.77 8.61
N ALA A 254 3.36 2.73 8.50
CA ALA A 254 1.93 2.91 8.27
C ALA A 254 1.26 3.64 9.45
N ALA A 255 1.62 3.31 10.69
CA ALA A 255 1.13 3.97 11.89
C ALA A 255 1.56 5.45 11.96
N ASP A 256 2.82 5.73 11.69
CA ASP A 256 3.36 7.08 11.70
C ASP A 256 2.75 7.95 10.59
N TYR A 257 2.55 7.37 9.41
CA TYR A 257 1.87 8.04 8.30
C TYR A 257 0.40 8.32 8.62
N ASP A 258 -0.33 7.38 9.21
CA ASP A 258 -1.73 7.57 9.61
C ASP A 258 -1.84 8.68 10.66
N ASN A 259 -0.98 8.67 11.68
CA ASN A 259 -0.90 9.73 12.66
C ASN A 259 -0.63 11.11 12.03
N LEU A 260 0.29 11.20 11.06
CA LEU A 260 0.57 12.44 10.32
C LEU A 260 -0.66 12.90 9.54
N MET A 261 -1.36 11.99 8.84
CA MET A 261 -2.55 12.33 8.07
C MET A 261 -3.72 12.76 8.99
N GLN A 262 -3.91 12.10 10.12
CA GLN A 262 -4.90 12.50 11.12
C GLN A 262 -4.58 13.90 11.67
N PHE A 263 -3.33 14.16 12.03
CA PHE A 263 -2.89 15.48 12.45
C PHE A 263 -3.18 16.56 11.40
N MET A 264 -2.84 16.31 10.14
CA MET A 264 -3.09 17.24 9.03
C MET A 264 -4.59 17.48 8.74
N SER A 265 -5.44 16.52 9.08
CA SER A 265 -6.91 16.62 8.90
C SER A 265 -7.62 17.35 10.05
N GLN A 266 -6.96 17.53 11.19
CA GLN A 266 -7.53 18.23 12.34
C GLN A 266 -7.77 19.71 12.03
N THR A 267 -8.96 20.17 12.38
CA THR A 267 -9.36 21.59 12.28
C THR A 267 -9.29 22.32 13.62
N THR A 268 -8.93 21.61 14.69
CA THR A 268 -8.88 22.14 16.06
C THR A 268 -7.45 22.50 16.44
N THR A 269 -7.30 23.47 17.33
CA THR A 269 -6.02 23.88 17.90
C THR A 269 -5.62 23.05 19.13
N GLU A 270 -6.32 21.95 19.39
CA GLU A 270 -5.97 21.04 20.48
C GLU A 270 -4.67 20.29 20.17
N GLU A 271 -3.87 20.04 21.20
CA GLU A 271 -2.63 19.30 21.07
C GLU A 271 -2.91 17.87 20.59
N TYR A 272 -2.37 17.52 19.42
CA TYR A 272 -2.48 16.18 18.88
C TYR A 272 -1.52 15.24 19.60
N VAL A 273 -2.06 14.15 20.12
CA VAL A 273 -1.27 13.08 20.71
C VAL A 273 -1.27 11.89 19.75
N PRO A 274 -0.11 11.54 19.15
CA PRO A 274 0.00 10.37 18.28
C PRO A 274 -0.45 9.10 18.99
N GLN A 275 -1.25 8.29 18.32
CA GLN A 275 -1.75 7.04 18.85
C GLN A 275 -0.83 5.88 18.49
N GLU A 276 -0.56 5.04 19.46
CA GLU A 276 0.07 3.73 19.20
C GLU A 276 -0.98 2.79 18.59
N ILE A 277 -0.66 2.21 17.43
CA ILE A 277 -1.56 1.35 16.70
C ILE A 277 -1.22 -0.12 16.98
N ASP A 278 -2.09 -0.81 17.72
CA ASP A 278 -2.07 -2.26 17.80
C ASP A 278 -2.87 -2.84 16.62
N TRP A 279 -2.17 -3.13 15.53
CA TRP A 279 -2.77 -3.67 14.30
C TRP A 279 -3.53 -4.98 14.52
N ALA A 280 -3.01 -5.87 15.37
CA ALA A 280 -3.66 -7.13 15.66
C ALA A 280 -4.95 -6.94 16.47
N ALA A 281 -4.95 -6.01 17.43
CA ALA A 281 -6.16 -5.65 18.17
C ALA A 281 -7.19 -4.98 17.24
N GLN A 282 -6.76 -4.12 16.33
CA GLN A 282 -7.64 -3.51 15.33
C GLN A 282 -8.30 -4.57 14.43
N VAL A 283 -7.51 -5.54 13.93
CA VAL A 283 -8.05 -6.65 13.13
C VAL A 283 -9.10 -7.43 13.92
N ARG A 284 -8.87 -7.71 15.23
CA ARG A 284 -9.85 -8.41 16.08
C ARG A 284 -11.14 -7.64 16.30
N GLN A 285 -11.09 -6.32 16.24
CA GLN A 285 -12.27 -5.45 16.40
C GLN A 285 -13.10 -5.30 15.13
N GLN A 286 -12.55 -5.64 13.97
CA GLN A 286 -13.24 -5.48 12.71
C GLN A 286 -14.21 -6.62 12.44
N THR A 287 -15.40 -6.27 11.97
CA THR A 287 -16.34 -7.23 11.42
C THR A 287 -16.02 -7.43 9.95
N MET A 288 -15.30 -8.51 9.63
CA MET A 288 -14.91 -8.83 8.25
C MET A 288 -15.96 -9.63 7.49
N LEU A 289 -16.80 -10.36 8.22
CA LEU A 289 -17.90 -11.17 7.65
C LEU A 289 -19.19 -10.82 8.39
N TYR A 290 -20.27 -10.73 7.64
CA TYR A 290 -21.62 -10.58 8.19
C TYR A 290 -22.34 -11.92 8.32
N SER A 291 -21.79 -12.98 7.75
CA SER A 291 -22.20 -14.37 7.96
C SER A 291 -20.98 -15.27 8.05
N ASP A 292 -21.18 -16.53 8.43
CA ASP A 292 -20.11 -17.52 8.27
C ASP A 292 -19.72 -17.62 6.79
N ALA A 293 -18.42 -17.70 6.52
CA ALA A 293 -17.89 -17.93 5.20
C ALA A 293 -17.63 -19.41 4.97
N GLN A 294 -18.07 -19.92 3.82
CA GLN A 294 -17.66 -21.23 3.34
C GLN A 294 -16.53 -21.04 2.32
N ALA A 295 -15.37 -21.61 2.60
CA ALA A 295 -14.24 -21.57 1.67
C ALA A 295 -13.93 -22.97 1.15
N THR A 296 -13.67 -23.05 -0.17
CA THR A 296 -13.26 -24.27 -0.86
C THR A 296 -11.91 -24.01 -1.51
N LEU A 297 -10.89 -24.75 -1.07
CA LEU A 297 -9.54 -24.69 -1.60
C LEU A 297 -9.25 -25.92 -2.47
N TYR A 298 -8.69 -25.69 -3.62
CA TYR A 298 -8.19 -26.72 -4.52
C TYR A 298 -6.67 -26.62 -4.57
N THR A 299 -5.99 -27.75 -4.39
CA THR A 299 -4.53 -27.82 -4.36
C THR A 299 -3.97 -28.79 -5.40
N ASP A 300 -2.75 -28.47 -5.87
CA ASP A 300 -1.97 -29.36 -6.76
C ASP A 300 -1.24 -30.47 -5.99
N ALA A 301 -0.44 -31.26 -6.71
CA ALA A 301 0.35 -32.36 -6.17
C ALA A 301 1.44 -31.91 -5.18
N GLN A 302 1.80 -30.64 -5.17
CA GLN A 302 2.74 -30.02 -4.25
C GLN A 302 2.06 -29.39 -3.04
N GLY A 303 0.72 -29.46 -2.96
CA GLY A 303 -0.08 -28.83 -1.91
C GLY A 303 -0.24 -27.31 -2.09
N GLN A 304 0.11 -26.78 -3.27
CA GLN A 304 -0.03 -25.35 -3.55
C GLN A 304 -1.47 -25.02 -3.96
N LEU A 305 -1.95 -23.85 -3.56
CA LEU A 305 -3.27 -23.36 -3.93
C LEU A 305 -3.35 -23.15 -5.45
N VAL A 306 -4.37 -23.77 -6.06
CA VAL A 306 -4.70 -23.63 -7.49
C VAL A 306 -5.96 -22.79 -7.64
N LYS A 307 -7.00 -23.09 -6.83
CA LYS A 307 -8.27 -22.37 -6.86
C LYS A 307 -8.80 -22.16 -5.44
N LEU A 308 -9.35 -20.99 -5.19
CA LEU A 308 -10.05 -20.65 -3.96
C LEU A 308 -11.45 -20.12 -4.31
N ILE A 309 -12.47 -20.61 -3.66
CA ILE A 309 -13.83 -20.08 -3.73
C ILE A 309 -14.24 -19.75 -2.30
N VAL A 310 -14.69 -18.51 -2.05
CA VAL A 310 -15.22 -18.08 -0.74
C VAL A 310 -16.61 -17.53 -0.94
N ASN A 311 -17.58 -18.11 -0.22
CA ASN A 311 -18.97 -17.67 -0.20
C ASN A 311 -19.30 -17.09 1.17
N TYR A 312 -19.86 -15.91 1.23
CA TYR A 312 -20.33 -15.26 2.45
C TYR A 312 -21.48 -14.27 2.12
N SER A 313 -22.04 -13.64 3.13
CA SER A 313 -23.03 -12.57 2.92
C SER A 313 -22.48 -11.25 3.46
N ALA A 314 -22.77 -10.16 2.76
CA ALA A 314 -22.36 -8.81 3.13
C ALA A 314 -23.50 -7.81 2.98
N LEU A 315 -23.31 -6.62 3.54
CA LEU A 315 -24.22 -5.49 3.32
C LEU A 315 -24.09 -4.98 1.87
N PRO A 316 -25.19 -4.51 1.26
CA PRO A 316 -25.12 -3.74 0.02
C PRO A 316 -24.30 -2.46 0.20
N ASP A 317 -23.64 -1.99 -0.87
CA ASP A 317 -22.76 -0.80 -0.83
C ASP A 317 -23.45 0.46 -0.31
N TRP A 318 -24.76 0.62 -0.60
CA TRP A 318 -25.55 1.74 -0.09
C TRP A 318 -25.73 1.67 1.44
N ALA A 319 -25.88 0.46 2.01
CA ALA A 319 -26.02 0.27 3.45
C ALA A 319 -24.69 0.46 4.18
N GLU A 320 -23.57 0.06 3.57
CA GLU A 320 -22.21 0.31 4.10
C GLU A 320 -21.90 1.81 4.20
N ARG A 321 -22.42 2.61 3.27
CA ARG A 321 -22.27 4.08 3.28
C ARG A 321 -23.13 4.78 4.34
N MET A 322 -24.19 4.10 4.78
CA MET A 322 -25.07 4.57 5.85
C MET A 322 -24.65 3.89 7.17
N SER A 323 -23.64 4.41 7.83
CA SER A 323 -22.91 3.82 8.96
C SER A 323 -23.74 3.40 10.20
N GLU A 324 -25.07 3.40 10.15
CA GLU A 324 -25.96 3.06 11.26
C GLU A 324 -26.88 1.85 10.96
N VAL A 325 -26.69 1.18 9.82
CA VAL A 325 -27.55 0.06 9.43
C VAL A 325 -27.08 -1.21 10.12
N GLU A 326 -27.88 -1.73 11.06
CA GLU A 326 -27.64 -3.05 11.63
C GLU A 326 -27.95 -4.14 10.58
N PRO A 327 -27.05 -5.13 10.41
CA PRO A 327 -27.27 -6.21 9.44
C PRO A 327 -28.50 -7.05 9.84
N THR A 328 -29.43 -7.19 8.92
CA THR A 328 -30.58 -8.09 9.04
C THR A 328 -30.56 -9.09 7.89
N GLU A 329 -31.16 -10.27 8.06
CA GLU A 329 -31.21 -11.30 7.01
C GLU A 329 -31.78 -10.78 5.69
N GLY A 330 -32.72 -9.81 5.74
CA GLY A 330 -33.33 -9.22 4.55
C GLY A 330 -32.45 -8.21 3.80
N ILE A 331 -31.36 -7.74 4.42
CA ILE A 331 -30.42 -6.74 3.86
C ILE A 331 -29.16 -7.42 3.37
N LEU A 332 -28.72 -8.51 4.02
CA LEU A 332 -27.50 -9.21 3.63
C LEU A 332 -27.63 -9.86 2.25
N LYS A 333 -26.66 -9.66 1.42
CA LYS A 333 -26.59 -10.20 0.06
C LYS A 333 -25.42 -11.17 -0.10
N PRO A 334 -25.61 -12.23 -0.91
CA PRO A 334 -24.56 -13.20 -1.15
C PRO A 334 -23.39 -12.57 -1.91
N VAL A 335 -22.18 -12.93 -1.50
CA VAL A 335 -20.93 -12.56 -2.15
C VAL A 335 -20.12 -13.82 -2.41
N THR A 336 -19.63 -13.95 -3.64
CA THR A 336 -18.70 -15.02 -4.03
C THR A 336 -17.39 -14.43 -4.50
N PHE A 337 -16.31 -14.82 -3.84
CA PHE A 337 -14.96 -14.53 -4.30
C PHE A 337 -14.33 -15.79 -4.88
N THR A 338 -13.81 -15.72 -6.09
CA THR A 338 -13.09 -16.81 -6.75
C THR A 338 -11.69 -16.34 -7.13
N LEU A 339 -10.68 -17.17 -6.84
CA LEU A 339 -9.30 -16.98 -7.27
C LEU A 339 -8.83 -18.23 -7.98
N ASN A 340 -8.25 -18.09 -9.17
CA ASN A 340 -7.62 -19.17 -9.93
C ASN A 340 -6.14 -18.84 -10.14
N ARG A 341 -5.26 -19.84 -9.97
CA ARG A 341 -3.85 -19.76 -10.33
C ARG A 341 -3.59 -20.57 -11.59
N ASN A 342 -2.84 -19.98 -12.49
CA ASN A 342 -2.32 -20.63 -13.69
C ASN A 342 -0.80 -20.45 -13.75
N THR A 343 -0.08 -21.54 -13.99
CA THR A 343 1.36 -21.50 -14.22
C THR A 343 1.61 -21.24 -15.71
N LEU A 344 2.30 -20.14 -16.00
CA LEU A 344 2.72 -19.75 -17.33
C LEU A 344 4.14 -20.26 -17.62
N ALA A 345 4.57 -20.18 -18.87
CA ALA A 345 5.92 -20.56 -19.26
C ALA A 345 7.02 -19.70 -18.60
N ASP A 346 6.69 -18.44 -18.29
CA ASP A 346 7.58 -17.41 -17.79
C ASP A 346 7.10 -16.75 -16.49
N GLY A 347 6.17 -17.40 -15.76
CA GLY A 347 5.68 -16.83 -14.49
C GLY A 347 4.40 -17.46 -13.98
N LEU A 348 3.66 -16.68 -13.20
CA LEU A 348 2.39 -17.05 -12.58
C LEU A 348 1.31 -16.05 -12.95
N GLN A 349 0.09 -16.55 -13.14
CA GLN A 349 -1.10 -15.74 -13.34
C GLN A 349 -2.14 -16.09 -12.28
N TYR A 350 -2.73 -15.05 -11.70
CA TYR A 350 -3.85 -15.13 -10.77
C TYR A 350 -5.03 -14.39 -11.36
N ASP A 351 -6.10 -15.12 -11.70
CA ASP A 351 -7.37 -14.54 -12.10
C ASP A 351 -8.33 -14.57 -10.90
N TRP A 352 -8.98 -13.46 -10.60
CA TRP A 352 -9.96 -13.39 -9.53
C TRP A 352 -11.27 -12.74 -9.99
N THR A 353 -12.35 -13.14 -9.34
CA THR A 353 -13.70 -12.61 -9.55
C THR A 353 -14.35 -12.37 -8.20
N LEU A 354 -14.96 -11.20 -8.02
CA LEU A 354 -15.82 -10.87 -6.90
C LEU A 354 -17.22 -10.62 -7.44
N GLU A 355 -18.13 -11.53 -7.16
CA GLU A 355 -19.53 -11.42 -7.53
C GLU A 355 -20.33 -10.91 -6.33
N LYS A 356 -21.05 -9.79 -6.50
CA LYS A 356 -21.87 -9.17 -5.49
C LYS A 356 -23.19 -8.74 -6.14
N GLU A 357 -24.29 -9.41 -5.83
CA GLU A 357 -25.61 -9.22 -6.48
C GLU A 357 -25.55 -9.38 -8.02
N GLU A 358 -25.89 -8.29 -8.73
CA GLU A 358 -25.86 -8.22 -10.19
C GLU A 358 -24.53 -7.68 -10.73
N ASN A 359 -23.59 -7.32 -9.83
CA ASN A 359 -22.30 -6.76 -10.19
C ASN A 359 -21.19 -7.82 -10.06
N SER A 360 -20.33 -7.86 -11.05
CA SER A 360 -19.13 -8.67 -11.02
C SER A 360 -17.91 -7.80 -11.27
N THR A 361 -16.94 -7.90 -10.38
CA THR A 361 -15.63 -7.27 -10.56
C THR A 361 -14.61 -8.38 -10.77
N THR A 362 -13.86 -8.31 -11.85
CA THR A 362 -12.81 -9.27 -12.15
C THR A 362 -11.45 -8.60 -12.17
N GLY A 363 -10.40 -9.39 -11.99
CA GLY A 363 -9.04 -8.90 -12.11
C GLY A 363 -8.08 -10.02 -12.43
N ARG A 364 -6.93 -9.62 -12.94
CA ARG A 364 -5.83 -10.51 -13.27
C ARG A 364 -4.53 -9.92 -12.79
N LEU A 365 -3.74 -10.71 -12.09
CA LEU A 365 -2.36 -10.40 -11.74
C LEU A 365 -1.44 -11.41 -12.44
N THR A 366 -0.59 -10.91 -13.32
CA THR A 366 0.46 -11.71 -13.97
C THR A 366 1.80 -11.30 -13.36
N ILE A 367 2.59 -12.27 -12.92
CA ILE A 367 3.92 -12.07 -12.35
C ILE A 367 4.92 -12.87 -13.16
N GLY A 368 5.75 -12.19 -13.93
CA GLY A 368 6.88 -12.76 -14.65
C GLY A 368 8.20 -12.53 -13.92
N GLU A 369 9.30 -12.94 -14.51
CA GLU A 369 10.64 -12.81 -13.93
C GLU A 369 11.06 -11.33 -13.73
N LYS A 370 10.65 -10.44 -14.63
CA LYS A 370 11.04 -9.01 -14.62
C LYS A 370 9.87 -8.04 -14.79
N ASN A 371 8.66 -8.56 -14.84
CA ASN A 371 7.46 -7.77 -15.04
C ASN A 371 6.32 -8.26 -14.15
N ALA A 372 5.44 -7.33 -13.80
CA ALA A 372 4.16 -7.64 -13.21
C ALA A 372 3.08 -6.79 -13.89
N GLU A 373 1.93 -7.37 -14.12
CA GLU A 373 0.78 -6.69 -14.70
C GLU A 373 -0.47 -6.98 -13.87
N LEU A 374 -1.15 -5.93 -13.44
CA LEU A 374 -2.43 -6.01 -12.77
C LEU A 374 -3.51 -5.41 -13.68
N VAL A 375 -4.47 -6.22 -14.06
CA VAL A 375 -5.64 -5.82 -14.84
C VAL A 375 -6.85 -5.83 -13.92
N LEU A 376 -7.59 -4.73 -13.85
CA LEU A 376 -8.83 -4.59 -13.10
C LEU A 376 -9.98 -4.33 -14.08
N MET A 377 -11.05 -5.10 -13.96
CA MET A 377 -12.26 -5.01 -14.78
C MET A 377 -13.46 -4.90 -13.84
N PRO A 378 -13.81 -3.66 -13.41
CA PRO A 378 -14.95 -3.45 -12.50
C PRO A 378 -16.30 -3.76 -13.14
N ASP A 379 -16.38 -3.77 -14.46
CA ASP A 379 -17.52 -4.22 -15.25
C ASP A 379 -17.04 -4.77 -16.61
N ASP A 380 -17.93 -5.37 -17.39
CA ASP A 380 -17.60 -6.01 -18.68
C ASP A 380 -17.13 -5.03 -19.78
N GLN A 381 -17.22 -3.73 -19.55
CA GLN A 381 -16.91 -2.69 -20.55
C GLN A 381 -15.69 -1.86 -20.17
N THR A 382 -15.22 -1.96 -18.93
CA THR A 382 -14.17 -1.09 -18.39
C THR A 382 -12.98 -1.90 -17.90
N GLN A 383 -11.79 -1.52 -18.34
CA GLN A 383 -10.54 -2.16 -17.96
C GLN A 383 -9.52 -1.11 -17.52
N THR A 384 -8.81 -1.39 -16.43
CA THR A 384 -7.63 -0.63 -16.02
C THR A 384 -6.45 -1.57 -15.91
N THR A 385 -5.35 -1.24 -16.58
CA THR A 385 -4.11 -2.02 -16.52
C THR A 385 -3.02 -1.21 -15.85
N ILE A 386 -2.39 -1.82 -14.84
CA ILE A 386 -1.18 -1.28 -14.18
C ILE A 386 -0.04 -2.23 -14.53
N SER A 387 0.96 -1.72 -15.24
CA SER A 387 2.12 -2.51 -15.63
C SER A 387 3.38 -2.00 -14.93
N LEU A 388 4.18 -2.94 -14.48
CA LEU A 388 5.46 -2.73 -13.83
C LEU A 388 6.51 -3.55 -14.57
N THR A 389 7.58 -2.91 -15.04
CA THR A 389 8.70 -3.59 -15.66
C THR A 389 9.98 -3.20 -14.95
N VAL A 390 10.78 -4.19 -14.56
CA VAL A 390 12.09 -4.01 -13.92
C VAL A 390 13.18 -4.34 -14.94
N GLU A 391 14.01 -3.38 -15.26
CA GLU A 391 15.14 -3.53 -16.19
C GLU A 391 16.45 -3.32 -15.43
N PRO A 392 17.47 -4.18 -15.61
CA PRO A 392 18.80 -3.88 -15.08
C PRO A 392 19.36 -2.66 -15.81
N ASN A 393 19.91 -1.74 -15.08
CA ASN A 393 20.54 -0.53 -15.60
C ASN A 393 21.93 -0.82 -16.15
#